data_bebbffc0575af324d067135471291875
#
_entry.id   bebbffc0575af324d067135471291875
#
_cell.length_a   1.000
_cell.length_b   1.000
_cell.length_c   1.000
_cell.angle_alpha   90.00
_cell.angle_beta   90.00
_cell.angle_gamma   90.00
#
_symmetry.space_group_name_H-M   'P 1'
#
loop_
_entity.id
_entity.type
_entity.pdbx_description
1 polymer ?
#
loop_
_entity_poly.entity_id
_entity_poly.type
_entity_poly.pdbx_seq_one_letter_code
_entity_poly.pdbx_strand_id
1 'polypeptide(L)'
;ENRHHRENLEDIVRTRTLALQQALEWLERTEKELRLSREETIQRLAIAAEFRDSATAQHVQRMSHYCELLARKAGLSPERCDLIRTASPMHDIGKIGTPDHVLLKPGKFTDEEFGVIAQHAEIGYRILSGSDAELLKVAAVIAYTHHERFDGTGYPRGLKGETIPIEGRIAA
;
A
#
# COMPACT_ATOMS: atom_id res chain seq x y z
N GLU A 1 57.30 16.24 17.81
CA GLU A 1 56.17 15.43 18.34
C GLU A 1 54.80 15.92 17.85
N ASN A 2 54.51 17.22 17.93
CA ASN A 2 53.19 17.77 17.57
C ASN A 2 52.82 17.64 16.07
N ARG A 3 53.80 17.69 15.18
CA ARG A 3 53.57 17.59 13.73
C ARG A 3 53.20 16.17 13.31
N HIS A 4 53.90 15.18 13.83
CA HIS A 4 53.63 13.76 13.53
C HIS A 4 52.26 13.30 14.07
N HIS A 5 51.89 13.84 15.25
CA HIS A 5 50.58 13.56 15.83
C HIS A 5 49.44 14.14 14.99
N ARG A 6 49.61 15.36 14.43
CA ARG A 6 48.64 15.99 13.56
C ARG A 6 48.49 15.25 12.22
N GLU A 7 49.57 14.84 11.59
CA GLU A 7 49.55 14.06 10.35
C GLU A 7 48.84 12.72 10.54
N ASN A 8 49.03 12.04 11.65
CA ASN A 8 48.33 10.78 11.99
C ASN A 8 46.83 11.01 12.20
N LEU A 9 46.43 12.10 12.87
CA LEU A 9 45.03 12.45 13.03
C LEU A 9 44.35 12.78 11.70
N GLU A 10 44.99 13.52 10.82
CA GLU A 10 44.51 13.86 9.49
C GLU A 10 44.27 12.58 8.65
N ASP A 11 45.19 11.62 8.69
CA ASP A 11 45.07 10.33 8.01
C ASP A 11 43.91 9.46 8.59
N ILE A 12 43.76 9.43 9.91
CA ILE A 12 42.67 8.74 10.56
C ILE A 12 41.33 9.36 10.17
N VAL A 13 41.23 10.70 10.19
CA VAL A 13 40.00 11.42 9.79
C VAL A 13 39.65 11.13 8.34
N ARG A 14 40.64 11.21 7.43
CA ARG A 14 40.45 10.92 6.02
C ARG A 14 39.94 9.48 5.79
N THR A 15 40.57 8.51 6.43
CA THR A 15 40.22 7.10 6.30
C THR A 15 38.81 6.84 6.83
N ARG A 16 38.47 7.41 7.99
CA ARG A 16 37.12 7.29 8.57
C ARG A 16 36.05 7.98 7.73
N THR A 17 36.36 9.15 7.16
CA THR A 17 35.44 9.87 6.28
C THR A 17 35.13 9.06 5.02
N LEU A 18 36.13 8.47 4.38
CA LEU A 18 35.93 7.59 3.22
C LEU A 18 35.10 6.35 3.57
N ALA A 19 35.41 5.70 4.68
CA ALA A 19 34.65 4.54 5.13
C ALA A 19 33.19 4.89 5.44
N LEU A 20 32.93 6.05 6.04
CA LEU A 20 31.59 6.54 6.33
C LEU A 20 30.81 6.85 5.04
N GLN A 21 31.46 7.49 4.06
CA GLN A 21 30.83 7.76 2.75
C GLN A 21 30.46 6.46 2.05
N GLN A 22 31.34 5.46 2.01
CA GLN A 22 31.04 4.15 1.43
C GLN A 22 29.90 3.44 2.14
N ALA A 23 29.85 3.54 3.47
CA ALA A 23 28.75 2.96 4.27
C ALA A 23 27.41 3.65 3.98
N LEU A 24 27.40 4.98 3.82
CA LEU A 24 26.19 5.74 3.44
C LEU A 24 25.70 5.35 2.04
N GLU A 25 26.60 5.32 1.05
CA GLU A 25 26.24 4.91 -0.32
C GLU A 25 25.69 3.47 -0.37
N TRP A 26 26.30 2.58 0.40
CA TRP A 26 25.81 1.20 0.52
C TRP A 26 24.41 1.14 1.16
N LEU A 27 24.19 1.91 2.24
CA LEU A 27 22.91 1.97 2.94
C LEU A 27 21.81 2.51 2.03
N GLU A 28 22.05 3.62 1.32
CA GLU A 28 21.10 4.21 0.37
C GLU A 28 20.71 3.22 -0.75
N ARG A 29 21.71 2.49 -1.28
CA ARG A 29 21.46 1.46 -2.30
C ARG A 29 20.61 0.33 -1.74
N THR A 30 20.95 -0.17 -0.57
CA THR A 30 20.25 -1.29 0.08
C THR A 30 18.83 -0.90 0.43
N GLU A 31 18.60 0.32 0.93
CA GLU A 31 17.27 0.85 1.22
C GLU A 31 16.41 0.91 -0.05
N LYS A 32 16.98 1.42 -1.14
CA LYS A 32 16.27 1.49 -2.44
C LYS A 32 15.91 0.09 -2.97
N GLU A 33 16.84 -0.85 -2.92
CA GLU A 33 16.60 -2.23 -3.35
C GLU A 33 15.51 -2.89 -2.51
N LEU A 34 15.55 -2.73 -1.19
CA LEU A 34 14.55 -3.26 -0.28
C LEU A 34 13.16 -2.65 -0.55
N ARG A 35 13.09 -1.35 -0.81
CA ARG A 35 11.84 -0.67 -1.15
C ARG A 35 11.24 -1.24 -2.44
N LEU A 36 12.04 -1.36 -3.51
CA LEU A 36 11.60 -1.90 -4.79
C LEU A 36 11.12 -3.36 -4.67
N SER A 37 11.88 -4.19 -3.94
CA SER A 37 11.51 -5.59 -3.70
C SER A 37 10.19 -5.71 -2.93
N ARG A 38 9.96 -4.85 -1.93
CA ARG A 38 8.71 -4.79 -1.18
C ARG A 38 7.54 -4.37 -2.06
N GLU A 39 7.71 -3.32 -2.88
CA GLU A 39 6.68 -2.86 -3.81
C GLU A 39 6.31 -3.96 -4.82
N GLU A 40 7.30 -4.64 -5.40
CA GLU A 40 7.08 -5.75 -6.31
C GLU A 40 6.33 -6.92 -5.63
N THR A 41 6.72 -7.27 -4.42
CA THR A 41 6.04 -8.33 -3.65
C THR A 41 4.57 -8.00 -3.42
N ILE A 42 4.25 -6.76 -3.02
CA ILE A 42 2.88 -6.30 -2.82
C ILE A 42 2.09 -6.38 -4.11
N GLN A 43 2.65 -5.90 -5.23
CA GLN A 43 1.98 -5.96 -6.52
C GLN A 43 1.70 -7.40 -6.95
N ARG A 44 2.64 -8.32 -6.76
CA ARG A 44 2.45 -9.75 -7.10
C ARG A 44 1.37 -10.39 -6.24
N LEU A 45 1.31 -10.08 -4.95
CA LEU A 45 0.27 -10.58 -4.05
C LEU A 45 -1.10 -10.02 -4.42
N ALA A 46 -1.20 -8.73 -4.74
CA ALA A 46 -2.42 -8.11 -5.22
C ALA A 46 -2.91 -8.75 -6.53
N ILE A 47 -2.02 -8.91 -7.51
CA ILE A 47 -2.35 -9.60 -8.78
C ILE A 47 -2.81 -11.03 -8.51
N ALA A 48 -2.16 -11.76 -7.61
CA ALA A 48 -2.54 -13.13 -7.28
C ALA A 48 -3.93 -13.22 -6.64
N ALA A 49 -4.30 -12.25 -5.79
CA ALA A 49 -5.63 -12.17 -5.19
C ALA A 49 -6.70 -11.85 -6.26
N GLU A 50 -6.40 -10.94 -7.18
CA GLU A 50 -7.30 -10.55 -8.26
C GLU A 50 -7.32 -11.53 -9.45
N PHE A 51 -6.36 -12.46 -9.53
CA PHE A 51 -6.30 -13.45 -10.61
C PHE A 51 -7.55 -14.34 -10.69
N ARG A 52 -8.25 -14.50 -9.57
CA ARG A 52 -9.54 -15.22 -9.50
C ARG A 52 -10.71 -14.42 -10.09
N ASP A 53 -10.59 -13.11 -10.10
CA ASP A 53 -11.55 -12.18 -10.68
C ASP A 53 -10.89 -11.58 -11.93
N SER A 54 -11.52 -11.46 -13.04
CA SER A 54 -10.99 -11.08 -14.36
C SER A 54 -10.11 -9.80 -14.43
N ALA A 55 -9.72 -9.24 -13.30
CA ALA A 55 -8.86 -8.08 -13.20
C ALA A 55 -7.42 -8.38 -13.65
N THR A 56 -6.84 -7.48 -14.43
CA THR A 56 -5.51 -7.65 -15.00
C THR A 56 -4.46 -6.92 -14.16
N ALA A 57 -3.18 -7.38 -14.24
CA ALA A 57 -2.05 -6.68 -13.63
C ALA A 57 -1.99 -5.19 -14.01
N GLN A 58 -2.44 -4.84 -15.23
CA GLN A 58 -2.52 -3.45 -15.68
C GLN A 58 -3.59 -2.65 -14.93
N HIS A 59 -4.68 -3.29 -14.49
CA HIS A 59 -5.70 -2.63 -13.66
C HIS A 59 -5.10 -2.20 -12.32
N VAL A 60 -4.44 -3.11 -11.62
CA VAL A 60 -3.78 -2.86 -10.33
C VAL A 60 -2.80 -1.69 -10.43
N GLN A 61 -1.97 -1.68 -11.48
CA GLN A 61 -1.01 -0.61 -11.70
C GLN A 61 -1.68 0.74 -11.98
N ARG A 62 -2.67 0.79 -12.87
CA ARG A 62 -3.40 2.04 -13.17
C ARG A 62 -4.07 2.60 -11.93
N MET A 63 -4.74 1.74 -11.15
CA MET A 63 -5.44 2.14 -9.94
C MET A 63 -4.47 2.78 -8.94
N SER A 64 -3.30 2.16 -8.69
CA SER A 64 -2.30 2.70 -7.79
C SER A 64 -1.81 4.10 -8.21
N HIS A 65 -1.58 4.31 -9.51
CA HIS A 65 -1.18 5.63 -10.03
C HIS A 65 -2.30 6.68 -9.94
N TYR A 66 -3.55 6.28 -10.17
CA TYR A 66 -4.68 7.20 -9.98
C TYR A 66 -4.85 7.60 -8.53
N CYS A 67 -4.70 6.67 -7.60
CA CYS A 67 -4.73 6.97 -6.16
C CYS A 67 -3.63 7.97 -5.78
N GLU A 68 -2.40 7.81 -6.30
CA GLU A 68 -1.32 8.77 -6.08
C GLU A 68 -1.66 10.16 -6.62
N LEU A 69 -2.18 10.24 -7.85
CA LEU A 69 -2.55 11.51 -8.47
C LEU A 69 -3.66 12.23 -7.69
N LEU A 70 -4.67 11.48 -7.25
CA LEU A 70 -5.76 12.02 -6.43
C LEU A 70 -5.26 12.48 -5.06
N ALA A 71 -4.41 11.70 -4.39
CA ALA A 71 -3.78 12.06 -3.13
C ALA A 71 -2.99 13.37 -3.25
N ARG A 72 -2.20 13.49 -4.31
CA ARG A 72 -1.42 14.71 -4.62
C ARG A 72 -2.32 15.91 -4.88
N LYS A 73 -3.41 15.72 -5.63
CA LYS A 73 -4.40 16.79 -5.89
C LYS A 73 -5.20 17.17 -4.64
N ALA A 74 -5.40 16.24 -3.72
CA ALA A 74 -6.00 16.50 -2.41
C ALA A 74 -5.04 17.21 -1.44
N GLY A 75 -3.78 17.49 -1.83
CA GLY A 75 -2.82 18.24 -1.02
C GLY A 75 -2.11 17.39 0.04
N LEU A 76 -2.10 16.08 -0.09
CA LEU A 76 -1.34 15.21 0.84
C LEU A 76 0.17 15.34 0.61
N SER A 77 0.96 15.05 1.65
CA SER A 77 2.42 15.08 1.54
C SER A 77 2.94 14.03 0.54
N PRO A 78 4.13 14.25 -0.06
CA PRO A 78 4.72 13.28 -0.98
C PRO A 78 4.84 11.86 -0.39
N GLU A 79 5.20 11.77 0.89
CA GLU A 79 5.35 10.51 1.62
C GLU A 79 3.99 9.80 1.74
N ARG A 80 2.92 10.57 2.02
CA ARG A 80 1.56 10.01 2.12
C ARG A 80 1.04 9.58 0.75
N CYS A 81 1.36 10.32 -0.31
CA CYS A 81 1.02 9.95 -1.69
C CYS A 81 1.69 8.63 -2.10
N ASP A 82 2.99 8.48 -1.83
CA ASP A 82 3.73 7.24 -2.10
C ASP A 82 3.19 6.04 -1.30
N LEU A 83 2.82 6.29 -0.04
CA LEU A 83 2.22 5.29 0.84
C LEU A 83 0.87 4.80 0.30
N ILE A 84 -0.01 5.71 -0.13
CA ILE A 84 -1.31 5.38 -0.73
C ILE A 84 -1.10 4.64 -2.06
N ARG A 85 -0.17 5.08 -2.90
CA ARG A 85 0.18 4.41 -4.16
C ARG A 85 0.58 2.95 -3.92
N THR A 86 1.42 2.72 -2.92
CA THR A 86 1.93 1.38 -2.62
C THR A 86 0.89 0.51 -1.91
N ALA A 87 0.00 1.09 -1.12
CA ALA A 87 -1.03 0.38 -0.35
C ALA A 87 -2.27 0.02 -1.19
N SER A 88 -2.68 0.89 -2.12
CA SER A 88 -3.93 0.75 -2.86
C SER A 88 -4.06 -0.53 -3.69
N PRO A 89 -3.01 -1.17 -4.22
CA PRO A 89 -3.12 -2.49 -4.85
C PRO A 89 -3.78 -3.56 -3.98
N MET A 90 -3.71 -3.42 -2.65
CA MET A 90 -4.24 -4.43 -1.72
C MET A 90 -5.72 -4.22 -1.36
N HIS A 91 -6.45 -3.28 -2.00
CA HIS A 91 -7.85 -2.99 -1.66
C HIS A 91 -8.75 -4.23 -1.70
N ASP A 92 -8.54 -5.09 -2.68
CA ASP A 92 -9.34 -6.28 -2.98
C ASP A 92 -8.73 -7.60 -2.47
N ILE A 93 -7.67 -7.55 -1.65
CA ILE A 93 -7.01 -8.77 -1.13
C ILE A 93 -7.98 -9.73 -0.42
N GLY A 94 -9.05 -9.21 0.16
CA GLY A 94 -10.06 -9.99 0.84
C GLY A 94 -10.92 -10.87 -0.06
N LYS A 95 -10.93 -10.66 -1.39
CA LYS A 95 -11.59 -11.55 -2.36
C LYS A 95 -11.06 -12.99 -2.30
N ILE A 96 -9.88 -13.20 -1.74
CA ILE A 96 -9.33 -14.55 -1.50
C ILE A 96 -10.28 -15.39 -0.61
N GLY A 97 -11.05 -14.75 0.26
CA GLY A 97 -12.04 -15.40 1.13
C GLY A 97 -13.42 -15.55 0.52
N THR A 98 -13.66 -15.03 -0.70
CA THR A 98 -14.96 -15.12 -1.38
C THR A 98 -15.11 -16.46 -2.09
N PRO A 99 -16.21 -17.21 -1.89
CA PRO A 99 -16.44 -18.47 -2.58
C PRO A 99 -16.55 -18.31 -4.11
N ASP A 100 -16.02 -19.26 -4.88
CA ASP A 100 -15.98 -19.20 -6.34
C ASP A 100 -17.36 -19.07 -6.99
N HIS A 101 -18.37 -19.75 -6.44
CA HIS A 101 -19.73 -19.70 -7.00
C HIS A 101 -20.38 -18.31 -6.89
N VAL A 102 -19.87 -17.45 -5.99
CA VAL A 102 -20.29 -16.04 -5.90
C VAL A 102 -19.34 -15.17 -6.74
N LEU A 103 -18.03 -15.30 -6.53
CA LEU A 103 -17.03 -14.45 -7.19
C LEU A 103 -17.10 -14.54 -8.71
N LEU A 104 -17.27 -15.76 -9.25
CA LEU A 104 -17.26 -16.04 -10.69
C LEU A 104 -18.66 -16.11 -11.31
N LYS A 105 -19.69 -15.73 -10.56
CA LYS A 105 -21.08 -15.79 -11.05
C LYS A 105 -21.28 -14.87 -12.25
N PRO A 106 -21.73 -15.38 -13.39
CA PRO A 106 -22.14 -14.53 -14.50
C PRO A 106 -23.47 -13.82 -14.17
N GLY A 107 -23.50 -12.49 -14.28
CA GLY A 107 -24.72 -11.70 -14.12
C GLY A 107 -24.82 -10.96 -12.77
N LYS A 108 -26.04 -10.58 -12.40
CA LYS A 108 -26.29 -9.82 -11.16
C LYS A 108 -26.30 -10.73 -9.94
N PHE A 109 -25.80 -10.23 -8.83
CA PHE A 109 -25.91 -10.88 -7.53
C PHE A 109 -27.36 -10.77 -6.98
N THR A 110 -27.79 -11.79 -6.25
CA THR A 110 -28.92 -11.64 -5.31
C THR A 110 -28.47 -10.85 -4.09
N ASP A 111 -29.42 -10.45 -3.23
CA ASP A 111 -29.08 -9.71 -2.01
C ASP A 111 -28.18 -10.53 -1.07
N GLU A 112 -28.42 -11.86 -0.99
CA GLU A 112 -27.60 -12.78 -0.19
C GLU A 112 -26.19 -12.90 -0.76
N GLU A 113 -26.04 -13.05 -2.08
CA GLU A 113 -24.76 -13.13 -2.77
C GLU A 113 -24.00 -11.81 -2.67
N PHE A 114 -24.73 -10.67 -2.77
CA PHE A 114 -24.12 -9.37 -2.53
C PHE A 114 -23.59 -9.25 -1.10
N GLY A 115 -24.34 -9.74 -0.12
CA GLY A 115 -23.85 -9.82 1.27
C GLY A 115 -22.57 -10.64 1.42
N VAL A 116 -22.43 -11.72 0.65
CA VAL A 116 -21.19 -12.54 0.65
C VAL A 116 -20.02 -11.81 -0.01
N ILE A 117 -20.23 -11.22 -1.21
CA ILE A 117 -19.13 -10.52 -1.90
C ILE A 117 -18.69 -9.27 -1.11
N ALA A 118 -19.60 -8.55 -0.48
CA ALA A 118 -19.29 -7.36 0.31
C ALA A 118 -18.37 -7.64 1.51
N GLN A 119 -18.34 -8.89 1.99
CA GLN A 119 -17.44 -9.29 3.09
C GLN A 119 -15.95 -9.18 2.74
N HIS A 120 -15.59 -9.13 1.43
CA HIS A 120 -14.17 -8.99 1.07
C HIS A 120 -13.52 -7.75 1.69
N ALA A 121 -14.25 -6.66 1.87
CA ALA A 121 -13.73 -5.46 2.52
C ALA A 121 -13.31 -5.72 3.97
N GLU A 122 -14.13 -6.44 4.73
CA GLU A 122 -13.82 -6.82 6.11
C GLU A 122 -12.75 -7.92 6.18
N ILE A 123 -12.79 -8.89 5.30
CA ILE A 123 -11.76 -9.95 5.20
C ILE A 123 -10.41 -9.32 4.89
N GLY A 124 -10.35 -8.39 3.92
CA GLY A 124 -9.13 -7.66 3.57
C GLY A 124 -8.59 -6.87 4.75
N TYR A 125 -9.45 -6.16 5.48
CA TYR A 125 -9.08 -5.48 6.71
C TYR A 125 -8.45 -6.44 7.73
N ARG A 126 -9.06 -7.60 7.97
CA ARG A 126 -8.54 -8.59 8.93
C ARG A 126 -7.21 -9.19 8.51
N ILE A 127 -7.00 -9.40 7.21
CA ILE A 127 -5.73 -9.91 6.66
C ILE A 127 -4.60 -8.89 6.89
N LEU A 128 -4.88 -7.59 6.71
CA LEU A 128 -3.87 -6.52 6.73
C LEU A 128 -3.69 -5.88 8.11
N SER A 129 -4.66 -6.03 9.00
CA SER A 129 -4.62 -5.44 10.34
C SER A 129 -3.66 -6.17 11.28
N GLY A 130 -3.32 -5.53 12.42
CA GLY A 130 -2.46 -6.11 13.45
C GLY A 130 -0.95 -5.91 13.22
N SER A 131 -0.55 -5.23 12.16
CA SER A 131 0.85 -4.85 11.90
C SER A 131 1.13 -3.43 12.38
N ASP A 132 2.34 -3.22 12.89
CA ASP A 132 2.84 -1.86 13.21
C ASP A 132 3.33 -1.09 11.99
N ALA A 133 3.54 -1.77 10.85
CA ALA A 133 3.98 -1.15 9.60
C ALA A 133 2.90 -0.19 9.05
N GLU A 134 3.27 1.08 8.86
CA GLU A 134 2.36 2.13 8.38
C GLU A 134 1.71 1.78 7.04
N LEU A 135 2.46 1.13 6.14
CA LEU A 135 1.96 0.65 4.86
C LEU A 135 0.77 -0.31 5.03
N LEU A 136 0.87 -1.28 5.94
CA LEU A 136 -0.21 -2.25 6.17
C LEU A 136 -1.40 -1.62 6.90
N LYS A 137 -1.16 -0.63 7.76
CA LYS A 137 -2.26 0.15 8.37
C LYS A 137 -3.06 0.90 7.31
N VAL A 138 -2.39 1.57 6.38
CA VAL A 138 -3.04 2.28 5.27
C VAL A 138 -3.76 1.30 4.35
N ALA A 139 -3.14 0.20 4.00
CA ALA A 139 -3.75 -0.84 3.17
C ALA A 139 -5.00 -1.44 3.84
N ALA A 140 -4.96 -1.69 5.15
CA ALA A 140 -6.12 -2.16 5.90
C ALA A 140 -7.28 -1.15 5.87
N VAL A 141 -6.99 0.15 6.03
CA VAL A 141 -7.99 1.22 5.92
C VAL A 141 -8.58 1.27 4.53
N ILE A 142 -7.75 1.20 3.48
CA ILE A 142 -8.22 1.17 2.08
C ILE A 142 -9.10 -0.06 1.85
N ALA A 143 -8.65 -1.25 2.20
CA ALA A 143 -9.43 -2.48 2.03
C ALA A 143 -10.79 -2.41 2.73
N TYR A 144 -10.85 -1.77 3.89
CA TYR A 144 -12.08 -1.66 4.67
C TYR A 144 -13.05 -0.60 4.17
N THR A 145 -12.58 0.41 3.41
CA THR A 145 -13.38 1.61 3.15
C THR A 145 -13.49 2.01 1.67
N HIS A 146 -12.86 1.27 0.75
CA HIS A 146 -12.91 1.60 -0.68
C HIS A 146 -14.29 1.44 -1.33
N HIS A 147 -15.21 0.77 -0.68
CA HIS A 147 -16.63 0.66 -1.10
C HIS A 147 -17.56 1.55 -0.29
N GLU A 148 -17.05 2.35 0.63
CA GLU A 148 -17.85 3.37 1.30
C GLU A 148 -18.22 4.48 0.30
N ARG A 149 -19.42 5.01 0.44
CA ARG A 149 -19.94 6.05 -0.46
C ARG A 149 -20.17 7.33 0.33
N PHE A 150 -19.84 8.46 -0.29
CA PHE A 150 -19.97 9.76 0.37
C PHE A 150 -21.39 10.05 0.89
N ASP A 151 -22.40 9.49 0.24
CA ASP A 151 -23.82 9.59 0.64
C ASP A 151 -24.20 8.67 1.83
N GLY A 152 -23.31 7.76 2.25
CA GLY A 152 -23.54 6.79 3.32
C GLY A 152 -24.24 5.50 2.88
N THR A 153 -24.42 5.29 1.57
CA THR A 153 -25.05 4.06 1.01
C THR A 153 -24.03 2.97 0.70
N GLY A 154 -22.76 3.18 1.07
CA GLY A 154 -21.66 2.23 0.87
C GLY A 154 -21.61 1.14 1.93
N TYR A 155 -20.60 0.32 1.86
CA TYR A 155 -20.35 -0.78 2.79
C TYR A 155 -18.85 -0.88 3.15
N PRO A 156 -18.47 -1.60 4.22
CA PRO A 156 -19.28 -2.43 5.11
C PRO A 156 -19.92 -1.65 6.28
N ARG A 157 -19.52 -0.39 6.53
CA ARG A 157 -19.94 0.36 7.71
C ARG A 157 -20.99 1.42 7.44
N GLY A 158 -21.24 1.77 6.19
CA GLY A 158 -22.13 2.87 5.82
C GLY A 158 -21.62 4.23 6.30
N LEU A 159 -20.29 4.43 6.25
CA LEU A 159 -19.67 5.71 6.61
C LEU A 159 -20.13 6.80 5.63
N LYS A 160 -20.26 8.03 6.15
CA LYS A 160 -20.78 9.13 5.36
C LYS A 160 -19.85 10.34 5.37
N GLY A 161 -19.70 10.96 4.21
CA GLY A 161 -18.96 12.22 4.09
C GLY A 161 -17.52 12.08 4.52
N GLU A 162 -17.06 13.00 5.34
CA GLU A 162 -15.67 13.06 5.82
C GLU A 162 -15.34 12.04 6.91
N THR A 163 -16.33 11.30 7.43
CA THR A 163 -16.04 10.17 8.33
C THR A 163 -15.40 9.00 7.60
N ILE A 164 -15.48 8.95 6.25
CA ILE A 164 -14.72 8.04 5.43
C ILE A 164 -13.25 8.52 5.43
N PRO A 165 -12.28 7.69 5.84
CA PRO A 165 -10.86 8.02 5.75
C PRO A 165 -10.48 8.49 4.35
N ILE A 166 -9.56 9.46 4.25
CA ILE A 166 -9.17 10.04 2.95
C ILE A 166 -8.60 8.98 2.00
N GLU A 167 -7.90 7.98 2.52
CA GLU A 167 -7.36 6.85 1.77
C GLU A 167 -8.47 6.02 1.11
N GLY A 168 -9.56 5.77 1.84
CA GLY A 168 -10.75 5.11 1.30
C GLY A 168 -11.44 5.92 0.24
N ARG A 169 -11.61 7.25 0.47
CA ARG A 169 -12.22 8.17 -0.52
C ARG A 169 -11.41 8.30 -1.81
N ILE A 170 -10.11 8.11 -1.73
CA ILE A 170 -9.21 8.16 -2.90
C ILE A 170 -9.26 6.84 -3.68
N ALA A 171 -9.44 5.71 -2.99
CA ALA A 171 -9.44 4.38 -3.60
C ALA A 171 -10.82 3.92 -4.12
N ALA A 172 -11.89 4.63 -3.76
CA ALA A 172 -13.30 4.36 -4.11
C ALA A 172 -13.64 4.57 -5.59
#